data_6a16d6059ee41c08aae4ff06b27a2340
#
_entry.id   6a16d6059ee41c08aae4ff06b27a2340
#
_cell.length_a   1.000
_cell.length_b   1.000
_cell.length_c   1.000
_cell.angle_alpha   90.00
_cell.angle_beta   90.00
_cell.angle_gamma   90.00
#
_symmetry.space_group_name_H-M   'P 1'
#
loop_
_entity.id
_entity.type
_entity.pdbx_description
1 polymer ?
#
loop_
_entity_poly.entity_id
_entity_poly.type
_entity_poly.pdbx_seq_one_letter_code
_entity_poly.pdbx_strand_id
1 'polypeptide(L)'
;EATAAAAATYPAIRFIGVDQFQSATVAGVSGLNFPEDNAGFLVGALASMMSKSGKIGAVCGTDVVPPVWRFGEGYKAGAAYADGMNGTATEVFVVYHSDVGFDKTFTDPEWGAQTAKSMMDQGADAVFGCGGLTGNGAITAAAQAGAYAIGVDTDQYLTLPEAAPRMLSSAMKLITPGVADLIAATKDGSIADGNVFGAAGYAPFHDLDGDVPAEVKTMMEEINAGLLDGSI
;
A
#
# COMPACT_ATOMS: atom_id res chain seq x y z
N GLU A 1 7.13 -21.94 -0.55
CA GLU A 1 7.64 -23.33 -0.74
C GLU A 1 9.10 -23.32 -1.24
N ALA A 2 9.43 -22.59 -2.35
CA ALA A 2 10.78 -22.61 -2.92
C ALA A 2 11.87 -22.16 -1.92
N THR A 3 11.62 -21.07 -1.17
CA THR A 3 12.56 -20.55 -0.17
C THR A 3 12.82 -21.58 0.94
N ALA A 4 11.79 -22.26 1.43
CA ALA A 4 11.92 -23.30 2.46
C ALA A 4 12.70 -24.52 1.94
N ALA A 5 12.49 -24.94 0.69
CA ALA A 5 13.25 -26.01 0.06
C ALA A 5 14.73 -25.64 -0.12
N ALA A 6 15.00 -24.39 -0.52
CA ALA A 6 16.35 -23.87 -0.63
C ALA A 6 17.06 -23.83 0.73
N ALA A 7 16.38 -23.37 1.78
CA ALA A 7 16.93 -23.34 3.14
C ALA A 7 17.28 -24.74 3.67
N ALA A 8 16.42 -25.72 3.41
CA ALA A 8 16.72 -27.12 3.76
C ALA A 8 17.92 -27.69 3.00
N THR A 9 18.11 -27.27 1.74
CA THR A 9 19.24 -27.72 0.89
C THR A 9 20.56 -27.05 1.27
N TYR A 10 20.49 -25.79 1.71
CA TYR A 10 21.66 -24.94 2.00
C TYR A 10 21.61 -24.39 3.43
N PRO A 11 21.75 -25.23 4.47
CA PRO A 11 21.54 -24.83 5.87
C PRO A 11 22.58 -23.81 6.40
N ALA A 12 23.66 -23.58 5.67
CA ALA A 12 24.66 -22.56 6.00
C ALA A 12 24.31 -21.16 5.46
N ILE A 13 23.24 -21.05 4.64
CA ILE A 13 22.78 -19.79 4.06
C ILE A 13 21.55 -19.28 4.81
N ARG A 14 21.53 -17.99 5.12
CA ARG A 14 20.33 -17.31 5.65
C ARG A 14 19.50 -16.76 4.50
N PHE A 15 18.21 -16.98 4.58
CA PHE A 15 17.25 -16.53 3.58
C PHE A 15 16.34 -15.45 4.19
N ILE A 16 16.21 -14.32 3.51
CA ILE A 16 15.25 -13.26 3.84
C ILE A 16 14.16 -13.28 2.76
N GLY A 17 12.95 -13.63 3.16
CA GLY A 17 11.78 -13.64 2.28
C GLY A 17 10.92 -12.39 2.48
N VAL A 18 10.93 -11.45 1.52
CA VAL A 18 10.05 -10.28 1.55
C VAL A 18 8.63 -10.72 1.20
N ASP A 19 7.64 -10.29 1.99
CA ASP A 19 6.23 -10.71 1.89
C ASP A 19 6.02 -12.23 1.96
N GLN A 20 6.90 -12.93 2.67
CA GLN A 20 6.81 -14.38 2.84
C GLN A 20 6.40 -14.74 4.27
N PHE A 21 5.10 -14.63 4.54
CA PHE A 21 4.54 -15.06 5.81
C PHE A 21 4.72 -16.58 6.00
N GLN A 22 5.18 -16.97 7.18
CA GLN A 22 5.37 -18.35 7.57
C GLN A 22 4.29 -18.75 8.57
N SER A 23 3.42 -19.70 8.20
CA SER A 23 2.44 -20.30 9.13
C SER A 23 3.11 -21.19 10.19
N ALA A 24 4.31 -21.70 9.89
CA ALA A 24 5.19 -22.40 10.81
C ALA A 24 6.63 -21.95 10.54
N THR A 25 7.41 -21.72 11.58
CA THR A 25 8.80 -21.28 11.47
C THR A 25 9.63 -22.26 10.65
N VAL A 26 10.30 -21.75 9.63
CA VAL A 26 11.24 -22.49 8.78
C VAL A 26 12.67 -22.14 9.19
N ALA A 27 13.44 -23.13 9.57
CA ALA A 27 14.85 -22.95 9.96
C ALA A 27 15.64 -22.30 8.82
N GLY A 28 16.43 -21.28 9.15
CA GLY A 28 17.24 -20.55 8.18
C GLY A 28 16.48 -19.51 7.34
N VAL A 29 15.19 -19.29 7.60
CA VAL A 29 14.37 -18.31 6.87
C VAL A 29 13.79 -17.28 7.82
N SER A 30 13.98 -15.99 7.49
CA SER A 30 13.29 -14.85 8.09
C SER A 30 12.31 -14.28 7.09
N GLY A 31 11.00 -14.32 7.38
CA GLY A 31 9.95 -13.74 6.56
C GLY A 31 9.68 -12.31 6.98
N LEU A 32 10.07 -11.34 6.16
CA LEU A 32 9.79 -9.92 6.39
C LEU A 32 8.38 -9.59 5.90
N ASN A 33 7.49 -9.28 6.80
CA ASN A 33 6.09 -8.91 6.56
C ASN A 33 5.85 -7.46 6.98
N PHE A 34 4.73 -6.88 6.57
CA PHE A 34 4.42 -5.47 6.82
C PHE A 34 2.98 -5.29 7.33
N PRO A 35 2.70 -4.20 8.07
CA PRO A 35 1.34 -3.79 8.42
C PRO A 35 0.71 -3.02 7.24
N GLU A 36 0.22 -3.73 6.22
CA GLU A 36 -0.35 -3.14 5.02
C GLU A 36 -1.64 -2.37 5.31
N ASP A 37 -2.35 -2.75 6.35
CA ASP A 37 -3.50 -2.04 6.89
C ASP A 37 -3.12 -0.62 7.35
N ASN A 38 -1.99 -0.45 8.04
CA ASN A 38 -1.50 0.87 8.44
C ASN A 38 -1.16 1.75 7.22
N ALA A 39 -0.50 1.17 6.20
CA ALA A 39 -0.19 1.91 4.98
C ALA A 39 -1.47 2.30 4.21
N GLY A 40 -2.42 1.38 4.10
CA GLY A 40 -3.76 1.64 3.54
C GLY A 40 -4.50 2.72 4.31
N PHE A 41 -4.47 2.66 5.65
CA PHE A 41 -5.08 3.65 6.54
C PHE A 41 -4.54 5.05 6.28
N LEU A 42 -3.22 5.21 6.24
CA LEU A 42 -2.58 6.49 5.97
C LEU A 42 -3.07 7.12 4.66
N VAL A 43 -3.04 6.36 3.57
CA VAL A 43 -3.44 6.93 2.27
C VAL A 43 -4.96 7.04 2.12
N GLY A 44 -5.76 6.27 2.86
CA GLY A 44 -7.20 6.42 2.94
C GLY A 44 -7.60 7.71 3.67
N ALA A 45 -6.95 8.00 4.79
CA ALA A 45 -7.11 9.27 5.51
C ALA A 45 -6.71 10.46 4.63
N LEU A 46 -5.55 10.38 3.98
CA LEU A 46 -5.08 11.41 3.06
C LEU A 46 -6.06 11.64 1.91
N ALA A 47 -6.54 10.57 1.26
CA ALA A 47 -7.49 10.66 0.16
C ALA A 47 -8.79 11.34 0.58
N SER A 48 -9.36 10.97 1.74
CA SER A 48 -10.55 11.61 2.30
C SER A 48 -10.35 13.10 2.53
N MET A 49 -9.24 13.48 3.17
CA MET A 49 -8.93 14.90 3.47
C MET A 49 -8.67 15.74 2.22
N MET A 50 -8.17 15.15 1.14
CA MET A 50 -7.85 15.83 -0.12
C MET A 50 -8.99 15.79 -1.14
N SER A 51 -9.96 14.89 -0.97
CA SER A 51 -11.12 14.79 -1.86
C SER A 51 -12.00 16.03 -1.76
N LYS A 52 -12.37 16.55 -2.92
CA LYS A 52 -13.33 17.66 -3.04
C LYS A 52 -14.75 17.16 -3.28
N SER A 53 -14.88 15.98 -3.87
CA SER A 53 -16.16 15.34 -4.16
C SER A 53 -16.74 14.59 -2.96
N GLY A 54 -15.92 14.25 -1.96
CA GLY A 54 -16.26 13.33 -0.90
C GLY A 54 -16.37 11.88 -1.38
N LYS A 55 -15.76 11.53 -2.52
CA LYS A 55 -15.77 10.18 -3.09
C LYS A 55 -14.37 9.77 -3.51
N ILE A 56 -13.93 8.61 -3.04
CA ILE A 56 -12.60 8.08 -3.30
C ILE A 56 -12.68 6.60 -3.69
N GLY A 57 -11.69 6.12 -4.43
CA GLY A 57 -11.66 4.76 -4.95
C GLY A 57 -10.37 4.01 -4.63
N ALA A 58 -10.45 2.69 -4.59
CA ALA A 58 -9.30 1.79 -4.57
C ALA A 58 -9.53 0.63 -5.54
N VAL A 59 -8.56 0.37 -6.41
CA VAL A 59 -8.53 -0.74 -7.35
C VAL A 59 -7.41 -1.68 -6.93
N CYS A 60 -7.78 -2.84 -6.43
CA CYS A 60 -6.88 -3.80 -5.82
C CYS A 60 -6.81 -5.10 -6.63
N GLY A 61 -5.76 -5.89 -6.40
CA GLY A 61 -5.60 -7.19 -7.04
C GLY A 61 -6.67 -8.17 -6.59
N THR A 62 -6.51 -8.82 -5.45
CA THR A 62 -7.52 -9.78 -4.95
C THR A 62 -7.59 -9.77 -3.43
N ASP A 63 -8.79 -9.98 -2.91
CA ASP A 63 -9.08 -10.08 -1.48
C ASP A 63 -8.64 -11.41 -0.84
N VAL A 64 -8.32 -12.43 -1.65
CA VAL A 64 -7.80 -13.71 -1.12
C VAL A 64 -6.30 -13.65 -0.77
N VAL A 65 -5.60 -12.58 -1.14
CA VAL A 65 -4.22 -12.31 -0.71
C VAL A 65 -4.26 -11.35 0.49
N PRO A 66 -3.92 -11.81 1.71
CA PRO A 66 -4.10 -11.02 2.93
C PRO A 66 -3.46 -9.61 2.89
N PRO A 67 -2.23 -9.41 2.39
CA PRO A 67 -1.66 -8.07 2.21
C PRO A 67 -2.53 -7.13 1.37
N VAL A 68 -3.08 -7.62 0.26
CA VAL A 68 -3.92 -6.80 -0.65
C VAL A 68 -5.25 -6.43 0.00
N TRP A 69 -5.88 -7.40 0.69
CA TRP A 69 -7.10 -7.16 1.46
C TRP A 69 -6.86 -6.13 2.57
N ARG A 70 -5.72 -6.23 3.30
CA ARG A 70 -5.36 -5.28 4.36
C ARG A 70 -5.21 -3.85 3.83
N PHE A 71 -4.58 -3.65 2.68
CA PHE A 71 -4.52 -2.33 2.04
C PHE A 71 -5.91 -1.75 1.80
N GLY A 72 -6.84 -2.53 1.25
CA GLY A 72 -8.19 -2.08 0.94
C GLY A 72 -9.02 -1.78 2.20
N GLU A 73 -8.94 -2.62 3.23
CA GLU A 73 -9.66 -2.40 4.49
C GLU A 73 -9.03 -1.25 5.30
N GLY A 74 -7.70 -1.15 5.31
CA GLY A 74 -7.00 0.00 5.88
C GLY A 74 -7.43 1.31 5.22
N TYR A 75 -7.53 1.33 3.89
CA TYR A 75 -7.98 2.51 3.13
C TYR A 75 -9.37 2.98 3.56
N LYS A 76 -10.33 2.06 3.72
CA LYS A 76 -11.67 2.38 4.24
C LYS A 76 -11.62 2.92 5.66
N ALA A 77 -10.84 2.26 6.54
CA ALA A 77 -10.73 2.63 7.94
C ALA A 77 -10.09 4.01 8.11
N GLY A 78 -9.04 4.32 7.34
CA GLY A 78 -8.37 5.62 7.35
C GLY A 78 -9.28 6.76 6.89
N ALA A 79 -10.06 6.54 5.81
CA ALA A 79 -11.05 7.51 5.37
C ALA A 79 -12.11 7.79 6.45
N ALA A 80 -12.65 6.73 7.07
CA ALA A 80 -13.62 6.86 8.14
C ALA A 80 -13.04 7.57 9.39
N TYR A 81 -11.77 7.34 9.70
CA TYR A 81 -11.08 8.03 10.79
C TYR A 81 -10.95 9.53 10.52
N ALA A 82 -10.49 9.90 9.32
CA ALA A 82 -10.38 11.30 8.91
C ALA A 82 -11.74 12.01 8.90
N ASP A 83 -12.79 11.32 8.44
CA ASP A 83 -14.16 11.81 8.50
C ASP A 83 -14.62 12.08 9.93
N GLY A 84 -14.31 11.18 10.87
CA GLY A 84 -14.62 11.36 12.30
C GLY A 84 -13.93 12.57 12.90
N MET A 85 -12.68 12.85 12.49
CA MET A 85 -11.93 14.01 12.97
C MET A 85 -12.46 15.34 12.37
N ASN A 86 -12.86 15.33 11.10
CA ASN A 86 -13.23 16.54 10.36
C ASN A 86 -14.74 16.78 10.29
N GLY A 87 -15.58 15.85 10.76
CA GLY A 87 -17.03 15.93 10.66
C GLY A 87 -17.52 15.82 9.21
N THR A 88 -16.78 15.12 8.36
CA THR A 88 -17.10 14.83 6.94
C THR A 88 -17.70 13.44 6.76
N ALA A 89 -18.07 13.09 5.54
CA ALA A 89 -18.52 11.75 5.17
C ALA A 89 -18.02 11.44 3.75
N THR A 90 -17.10 10.50 3.65
CA THR A 90 -16.49 10.09 2.39
C THR A 90 -17.06 8.76 1.91
N GLU A 91 -17.56 8.72 0.68
CA GLU A 91 -17.95 7.48 0.02
C GLU A 91 -16.70 6.78 -0.53
N VAL A 92 -16.46 5.54 -0.10
CA VAL A 92 -15.25 4.79 -0.44
C VAL A 92 -15.60 3.58 -1.30
N PHE A 93 -15.12 3.56 -2.55
CA PHE A 93 -15.24 2.43 -3.46
C PHE A 93 -13.98 1.57 -3.36
N VAL A 94 -14.09 0.31 -2.95
CA VAL A 94 -12.97 -0.65 -3.01
C VAL A 94 -13.39 -1.83 -3.88
N VAL A 95 -12.67 -2.06 -4.97
CA VAL A 95 -12.95 -3.13 -5.92
C VAL A 95 -11.72 -4.02 -6.08
N TYR A 96 -11.93 -5.32 -5.95
CA TYR A 96 -10.92 -6.36 -6.12
C TYR A 96 -11.14 -7.10 -7.44
N HIS A 97 -10.05 -7.40 -8.14
CA HIS A 97 -10.07 -8.21 -9.37
C HIS A 97 -10.05 -9.71 -9.04
N SER A 98 -11.04 -10.15 -8.27
CA SER A 98 -11.10 -11.51 -7.70
C SER A 98 -11.87 -12.52 -8.58
N ASP A 99 -12.54 -12.04 -9.63
CA ASP A 99 -13.41 -12.83 -10.53
C ASP A 99 -12.65 -13.47 -11.71
N VAL A 100 -11.34 -13.35 -11.74
CA VAL A 100 -10.43 -13.88 -12.77
C VAL A 100 -9.44 -14.89 -12.19
N GLY A 101 -8.72 -15.61 -13.06
CA GLY A 101 -7.60 -16.44 -12.64
C GLY A 101 -6.48 -15.64 -11.99
N PHE A 102 -5.80 -16.24 -11.00
CA PHE A 102 -4.75 -15.60 -10.22
C PHE A 102 -3.61 -15.01 -11.07
N ASP A 103 -3.40 -15.57 -12.26
CA ASP A 103 -2.45 -15.09 -13.26
C ASP A 103 -2.81 -13.70 -13.84
N LYS A 104 -4.11 -13.32 -13.81
CA LYS A 104 -4.58 -12.01 -14.30
C LYS A 104 -4.79 -10.97 -13.21
N THR A 105 -5.07 -11.38 -12.01
CA THR A 105 -5.39 -10.52 -10.87
C THR A 105 -4.46 -9.31 -10.72
N PHE A 106 -3.16 -9.49 -10.98
CA PHE A 106 -2.14 -8.44 -10.84
C PHE A 106 -1.55 -7.96 -12.17
N THR A 107 -2.04 -8.46 -13.31
CA THR A 107 -1.43 -8.24 -14.62
C THR A 107 -2.41 -7.72 -15.67
N ASP A 108 -3.51 -7.13 -15.26
CA ASP A 108 -4.59 -6.61 -16.13
C ASP A 108 -4.78 -5.08 -15.99
N PRO A 109 -3.84 -4.27 -16.54
CA PRO A 109 -3.91 -2.81 -16.42
C PRO A 109 -5.12 -2.21 -17.15
N GLU A 110 -5.66 -2.89 -18.17
CA GLU A 110 -6.83 -2.42 -18.90
C GLU A 110 -8.08 -2.50 -18.01
N TRP A 111 -8.28 -3.62 -17.34
CA TRP A 111 -9.37 -3.75 -16.36
C TRP A 111 -9.21 -2.73 -15.22
N GLY A 112 -7.98 -2.55 -14.72
CA GLY A 112 -7.69 -1.55 -13.69
C GLY A 112 -8.09 -0.14 -14.11
N ALA A 113 -7.71 0.26 -15.33
CA ALA A 113 -8.05 1.55 -15.90
C ALA A 113 -9.58 1.73 -16.08
N GLN A 114 -10.27 0.71 -16.57
CA GLN A 114 -11.73 0.75 -16.75
C GLN A 114 -12.47 0.84 -15.41
N THR A 115 -11.99 0.12 -14.39
CA THR A 115 -12.56 0.15 -13.04
C THR A 115 -12.37 1.53 -12.40
N ALA A 116 -11.17 2.11 -12.48
CA ALA A 116 -10.92 3.47 -12.01
C ALA A 116 -11.79 4.50 -12.72
N LYS A 117 -11.93 4.37 -14.05
CA LYS A 117 -12.83 5.24 -14.83
C LYS A 117 -14.27 5.13 -14.35
N SER A 118 -14.78 3.93 -14.09
CA SER A 118 -16.13 3.73 -13.55
C SER A 118 -16.32 4.39 -12.17
N MET A 119 -15.30 4.39 -11.31
CA MET A 119 -15.33 5.11 -10.03
C MET A 119 -15.34 6.62 -10.23
N MET A 120 -14.54 7.15 -11.14
CA MET A 120 -14.49 8.57 -11.47
C MET A 120 -15.80 9.05 -12.13
N ASP A 121 -16.42 8.25 -12.98
CA ASP A 121 -17.74 8.51 -13.55
C ASP A 121 -18.83 8.59 -12.45
N GLN A 122 -18.64 7.94 -11.31
CA GLN A 122 -19.47 8.05 -10.10
C GLN A 122 -19.06 9.20 -9.18
N GLY A 123 -18.01 9.93 -9.53
CA GLY A 123 -17.55 11.13 -8.85
C GLY A 123 -16.31 10.97 -8.00
N ALA A 124 -15.63 9.83 -7.98
CA ALA A 124 -14.38 9.68 -7.27
C ALA A 124 -13.30 10.62 -7.85
N ASP A 125 -12.60 11.37 -7.00
CA ASP A 125 -11.55 12.30 -7.37
C ASP A 125 -10.15 11.95 -6.82
N ALA A 126 -10.05 10.81 -6.13
CA ALA A 126 -8.80 10.17 -5.73
C ALA A 126 -8.91 8.65 -5.92
N VAL A 127 -7.88 8.02 -6.50
CA VAL A 127 -7.84 6.58 -6.78
C VAL A 127 -6.53 5.97 -6.28
N PHE A 128 -6.65 4.98 -5.42
CA PHE A 128 -5.57 4.14 -4.93
C PHE A 128 -5.45 2.87 -5.77
N GLY A 129 -4.26 2.52 -6.23
CA GLY A 129 -4.00 1.30 -6.99
C GLY A 129 -3.17 0.29 -6.19
N CYS A 130 -3.81 -0.77 -5.64
CA CYS A 130 -3.18 -1.80 -4.83
C CYS A 130 -3.21 -3.19 -5.48
N GLY A 131 -2.71 -3.30 -6.72
CA GLY A 131 -2.83 -4.54 -7.48
C GLY A 131 -1.78 -4.75 -8.57
N GLY A 132 -0.52 -4.43 -8.33
CA GLY A 132 0.54 -4.61 -9.34
C GLY A 132 0.23 -3.83 -10.63
N LEU A 133 0.40 -4.46 -11.81
CA LEU A 133 0.09 -3.80 -13.09
C LEU A 133 -1.40 -3.42 -13.22
N THR A 134 -2.30 -4.19 -12.64
CA THR A 134 -3.73 -3.86 -12.56
C THR A 134 -3.94 -2.55 -11.81
N GLY A 135 -3.28 -2.38 -10.66
CA GLY A 135 -3.25 -1.13 -9.90
C GLY A 135 -2.61 0.02 -10.69
N ASN A 136 -1.51 -0.23 -11.40
CA ASN A 136 -0.84 0.78 -12.22
C ASN A 136 -1.78 1.32 -13.32
N GLY A 137 -2.58 0.45 -13.94
CA GLY A 137 -3.60 0.87 -14.91
C GLY A 137 -4.61 1.86 -14.30
N ALA A 138 -5.07 1.57 -13.09
CA ALA A 138 -6.00 2.44 -12.37
C ALA A 138 -5.37 3.80 -12.01
N ILE A 139 -4.14 3.80 -11.46
CA ILE A 139 -3.39 5.00 -11.09
C ILE A 139 -3.16 5.90 -12.32
N THR A 140 -2.71 5.28 -13.44
CA THR A 140 -2.46 6.01 -14.68
C THR A 140 -3.74 6.62 -15.25
N ALA A 141 -4.85 5.88 -15.25
CA ALA A 141 -6.14 6.39 -15.70
C ALA A 141 -6.65 7.55 -14.82
N ALA A 142 -6.48 7.46 -13.50
CA ALA A 142 -6.82 8.54 -12.57
C ALA A 142 -6.01 9.81 -12.85
N ALA A 143 -4.69 9.68 -12.99
CA ALA A 143 -3.80 10.80 -13.29
C ALA A 143 -4.16 11.47 -14.62
N GLN A 144 -4.41 10.70 -15.68
CA GLN A 144 -4.82 11.21 -16.99
C GLN A 144 -6.16 11.93 -16.96
N ALA A 145 -7.08 11.53 -16.09
CA ALA A 145 -8.35 12.21 -15.88
C ALA A 145 -8.26 13.44 -14.98
N GLY A 146 -7.08 13.73 -14.40
CA GLY A 146 -6.85 14.85 -13.49
C GLY A 146 -7.25 14.57 -12.03
N ALA A 147 -7.67 13.36 -11.70
CA ALA A 147 -7.90 12.92 -10.34
C ALA A 147 -6.55 12.71 -9.59
N TYR A 148 -6.59 12.65 -8.27
CA TYR A 148 -5.43 12.23 -7.49
C TYR A 148 -5.16 10.75 -7.69
N ALA A 149 -3.91 10.42 -7.92
CA ALA A 149 -3.40 9.07 -8.01
C ALA A 149 -2.66 8.71 -6.71
N ILE A 150 -2.83 7.49 -6.23
CA ILE A 150 -2.15 6.99 -5.03
C ILE A 150 -1.53 5.63 -5.35
N GLY A 151 -0.23 5.52 -5.11
CA GLY A 151 0.57 4.32 -5.38
C GLY A 151 0.63 3.35 -4.20
N VAL A 152 1.31 2.22 -4.42
CA VAL A 152 1.43 1.11 -3.44
C VAL A 152 2.85 0.55 -3.37
N ASP A 153 3.18 -0.05 -2.23
CA ASP A 153 4.41 -0.76 -1.88
C ASP A 153 5.66 0.11 -1.82
N THR A 154 5.90 0.93 -2.83
CA THR A 154 7.05 1.83 -2.96
C THR A 154 6.59 3.23 -3.35
N ASP A 155 7.50 4.18 -3.37
CA ASP A 155 7.23 5.53 -3.90
C ASP A 155 7.04 5.46 -5.42
N GLN A 156 5.79 5.33 -5.87
CA GLN A 156 5.46 5.19 -7.29
C GLN A 156 5.55 6.50 -8.06
N TYR A 157 5.71 7.65 -7.42
CA TYR A 157 6.13 8.87 -8.11
C TYR A 157 7.43 8.65 -8.89
N LEU A 158 8.37 7.88 -8.34
CA LEU A 158 9.67 7.59 -8.96
C LEU A 158 9.62 6.46 -10.00
N THR A 159 8.61 5.57 -9.93
CA THR A 159 8.58 4.34 -10.75
C THR A 159 7.44 4.31 -11.77
N LEU A 160 6.49 5.25 -11.69
CA LEU A 160 5.35 5.38 -12.61
C LEU A 160 5.25 6.84 -13.10
N PRO A 161 6.20 7.31 -13.94
CA PRO A 161 6.34 8.71 -14.30
C PRO A 161 5.12 9.30 -15.02
N GLU A 162 4.33 8.47 -15.71
CA GLU A 162 3.10 8.90 -16.38
C GLU A 162 1.99 9.32 -15.41
N ALA A 163 2.03 8.87 -14.17
CA ALA A 163 1.11 9.27 -13.11
C ALA A 163 1.69 10.32 -12.17
N ALA A 164 3.01 10.55 -12.20
CA ALA A 164 3.73 11.43 -11.27
C ALA A 164 3.10 12.82 -11.09
N PRO A 165 2.67 13.55 -12.13
CA PRO A 165 2.09 14.90 -11.95
C PRO A 165 0.80 14.95 -11.12
N ARG A 166 0.16 13.80 -10.90
CA ARG A 166 -1.06 13.68 -10.09
C ARG A 166 -0.90 12.70 -8.93
N MET A 167 0.32 12.19 -8.70
CA MET A 167 0.64 11.25 -7.62
C MET A 167 0.62 12.00 -6.27
N LEU A 168 -0.47 11.81 -5.52
CA LEU A 168 -0.63 12.45 -4.22
C LEU A 168 0.31 11.87 -3.18
N SER A 169 0.46 10.54 -3.17
CA SER A 169 1.39 9.79 -2.32
C SER A 169 1.40 8.31 -2.74
N SER A 170 2.07 7.47 -1.98
CA SER A 170 2.00 6.00 -2.10
C SER A 170 1.92 5.36 -0.72
N ALA A 171 1.09 4.33 -0.58
CA ALA A 171 1.05 3.46 0.60
C ALA A 171 2.32 2.60 0.64
N MET A 172 3.25 2.90 1.51
CA MET A 172 4.59 2.31 1.48
C MET A 172 4.75 1.15 2.47
N LYS A 173 5.34 0.06 1.98
CA LYS A 173 6.08 -0.89 2.80
C LYS A 173 7.52 -0.41 2.90
N LEU A 174 8.07 -0.25 4.10
CA LEU A 174 9.46 0.18 4.29
C LEU A 174 10.42 -1.01 4.10
N ILE A 175 10.43 -1.56 2.87
CA ILE A 175 11.17 -2.79 2.51
C ILE A 175 12.67 -2.59 2.67
N THR A 176 13.21 -1.49 2.14
CA THR A 176 14.65 -1.21 2.16
C THR A 176 15.23 -1.19 3.58
N PRO A 177 14.70 -0.42 4.54
CA PRO A 177 15.19 -0.48 5.92
C PRO A 177 14.98 -1.86 6.56
N GLY A 178 13.81 -2.50 6.38
CA GLY A 178 13.56 -3.83 6.94
C GLY A 178 14.54 -4.90 6.45
N VAL A 179 14.89 -4.90 5.16
CA VAL A 179 15.91 -5.80 4.61
C VAL A 179 17.29 -5.44 5.13
N ALA A 180 17.64 -4.14 5.23
CA ALA A 180 18.93 -3.70 5.74
C ALA A 180 19.13 -4.14 7.20
N ASP A 181 18.09 -4.03 8.05
CA ASP A 181 18.12 -4.48 9.44
C ASP A 181 18.33 -6.00 9.56
N LEU A 182 17.65 -6.79 8.71
CA LEU A 182 17.83 -8.25 8.70
C LEU A 182 19.21 -8.66 8.17
N ILE A 183 19.80 -7.92 7.24
CA ILE A 183 21.19 -8.12 6.80
C ILE A 183 22.16 -7.80 7.94
N ALA A 184 21.93 -6.70 8.67
CA ALA A 184 22.75 -6.35 9.84
C ALA A 184 22.64 -7.43 10.93
N ALA A 185 21.43 -7.88 11.27
CA ALA A 185 21.18 -8.98 12.20
C ALA A 185 21.81 -10.31 11.76
N THR A 186 21.89 -10.55 10.44
CA THR A 186 22.61 -11.73 9.91
C THR A 186 24.11 -11.63 10.18
N LYS A 187 24.69 -10.42 10.00
CA LYS A 187 26.12 -10.19 10.21
C LYS A 187 26.54 -10.35 11.67
N ASP A 188 25.74 -9.92 12.61
CA ASP A 188 26.02 -10.00 14.05
C ASP A 188 25.52 -11.29 14.71
N GLY A 189 24.80 -12.14 13.94
CA GLY A 189 24.28 -13.43 14.39
C GLY A 189 23.00 -13.35 15.21
N SER A 190 22.33 -12.19 15.26
CA SER A 190 21.09 -11.98 16.02
C SER A 190 19.82 -12.26 15.20
N ILE A 191 19.94 -12.56 13.89
CA ILE A 191 18.78 -12.81 13.01
C ILE A 191 17.95 -14.00 13.51
N ALA A 192 16.64 -13.80 13.66
CA ALA A 192 15.71 -14.83 14.06
C ALA A 192 15.11 -15.56 12.85
N ASP A 193 14.77 -16.84 13.04
CA ASP A 193 13.90 -17.59 12.12
C ASP A 193 12.43 -17.19 12.32
N GLY A 194 11.61 -17.33 11.28
CA GLY A 194 10.18 -17.08 11.35
C GLY A 194 9.79 -15.68 10.85
N ASN A 195 8.66 -15.18 11.32
CA ASN A 195 8.12 -13.90 10.87
C ASN A 195 8.74 -12.71 11.61
N VAL A 196 9.18 -11.73 10.84
CA VAL A 196 9.63 -10.42 11.31
C VAL A 196 8.73 -9.38 10.66
N PHE A 197 8.33 -8.34 11.41
CA PHE A 197 7.49 -7.27 10.87
C PHE A 197 8.31 -6.01 10.70
N GLY A 198 8.32 -5.50 9.47
CA GLY A 198 8.83 -4.18 9.13
C GLY A 198 7.80 -3.09 9.40
N ALA A 199 8.11 -1.87 9.03
CA ALA A 199 7.24 -0.72 9.18
C ALA A 199 6.52 -0.39 7.85
N ALA A 200 5.38 0.30 7.98
CA ALA A 200 4.65 0.92 6.89
C ALA A 200 4.74 2.45 7.00
N GLY A 201 4.32 3.15 5.96
CA GLY A 201 4.31 4.60 5.90
C GLY A 201 3.63 5.10 4.63
N TYR A 202 3.89 6.35 4.30
CA TYR A 202 3.46 6.97 3.05
C TYR A 202 4.60 7.73 2.39
N ALA A 203 4.54 7.89 1.06
CA ALA A 203 5.54 8.60 0.29
C ALA A 203 5.39 10.12 0.43
N PRO A 204 6.46 10.92 0.19
CA PRO A 204 6.37 12.36 0.07
C PRO A 204 5.33 12.80 -0.97
N PHE A 205 4.82 14.02 -0.84
CA PHE A 205 3.82 14.58 -1.76
C PHE A 205 4.40 15.10 -3.08
N HIS A 206 5.72 15.16 -3.20
CA HIS A 206 6.47 15.54 -4.40
C HIS A 206 5.93 16.84 -5.05
N ASP A 207 5.54 16.76 -6.34
CA ASP A 207 5.01 17.90 -7.10
C ASP A 207 3.73 18.50 -6.49
N LEU A 208 2.97 17.71 -5.74
CA LEU A 208 1.74 18.14 -5.08
C LEU A 208 1.96 18.68 -3.66
N ASP A 209 3.22 18.76 -3.18
CA ASP A 209 3.49 19.21 -1.80
C ASP A 209 2.92 20.59 -1.51
N GLY A 210 2.99 21.50 -2.48
CA GLY A 210 2.41 22.85 -2.38
C GLY A 210 0.88 22.88 -2.37
N ASP A 211 0.23 21.85 -2.88
CA ASP A 211 -1.22 21.72 -2.97
C ASP A 211 -1.84 21.06 -1.73
N VAL A 212 -1.02 20.34 -0.92
CA VAL A 212 -1.47 19.71 0.33
C VAL A 212 -1.48 20.75 1.44
N PRO A 213 -2.64 21.06 2.06
CA PRO A 213 -2.75 22.02 3.15
C PRO A 213 -1.86 21.65 4.35
N ALA A 214 -1.35 22.66 5.06
CA ALA A 214 -0.48 22.44 6.21
C ALA A 214 -1.14 21.63 7.32
N GLU A 215 -2.45 21.85 7.55
CA GLU A 215 -3.25 21.08 8.49
C GLU A 215 -3.35 19.60 8.11
N VAL A 216 -3.46 19.28 6.81
CA VAL A 216 -3.47 17.88 6.33
C VAL A 216 -2.09 17.24 6.57
N LYS A 217 -1.00 17.95 6.30
CA LYS A 217 0.36 17.46 6.58
C LYS A 217 0.55 17.12 8.06
N THR A 218 0.13 18.05 8.95
CA THR A 218 0.20 17.84 10.40
C THR A 218 -0.64 16.62 10.83
N MET A 219 -1.87 16.50 10.33
CA MET A 219 -2.73 15.36 10.64
C MET A 219 -2.11 14.03 10.14
N MET A 220 -1.49 14.03 8.96
CA MET A 220 -0.81 12.84 8.44
C MET A 220 0.38 12.42 9.31
N GLU A 221 1.15 13.39 9.83
CA GLU A 221 2.24 13.11 10.77
C GLU A 221 1.71 12.53 12.09
N GLU A 222 0.64 13.10 12.64
CA GLU A 222 -0.02 12.62 13.87
C GLU A 222 -0.59 11.21 13.69
N ILE A 223 -1.30 10.95 12.59
CA ILE A 223 -1.85 9.63 12.28
C ILE A 223 -0.72 8.61 12.15
N ASN A 224 0.34 8.95 11.41
CA ASN A 224 1.47 8.04 11.23
C ASN A 224 2.17 7.73 12.56
N ALA A 225 2.35 8.73 13.42
CA ALA A 225 2.91 8.54 14.76
C ALA A 225 2.02 7.64 15.62
N GLY A 226 0.70 7.87 15.62
CA GLY A 226 -0.26 7.06 16.37
C GLY A 226 -0.36 5.60 15.92
N LEU A 227 -0.21 5.34 14.62
CA LEU A 227 -0.13 3.97 14.09
C LEU A 227 1.19 3.27 14.48
N LEU A 228 2.29 4.03 14.59
CA LEU A 228 3.59 3.48 14.99
C LEU A 228 3.67 3.17 16.49
N ASP A 229 3.03 3.96 17.33
CA ASP A 229 3.04 3.76 18.78
C ASP A 229 1.82 2.98 19.31
N GLY A 230 0.87 2.66 18.42
CA GLY A 230 -0.32 1.86 18.73
C GLY A 230 -1.42 2.61 19.47
N SER A 231 -1.44 3.95 19.42
CA SER A 231 -2.52 4.79 19.98
C SER A 231 -3.70 4.94 19.01
N ILE A 232 -3.50 4.58 17.75
CA ILE A 232 -4.51 4.47 16.69
C ILE A 232 -4.56 3.04 16.19
#